data_6af8ff2c20993308fa6ec58635cf98a3
#
_entry.id   6af8ff2c20993308fa6ec58635cf98a3
#
_cell.length_a   1.000
_cell.length_b   1.000
_cell.length_c   1.000
_cell.angle_alpha   90.00
_cell.angle_beta   90.00
_cell.angle_gamma   90.00
#
_symmetry.space_group_name_H-M   'P 1'
#
loop_
_entity.id
_entity.type
_entity.pdbx_description
1 polymer ?
#
loop_
_entity_poly.entity_id
_entity_poly.type
_entity_poly.pdbx_seq_one_letter_code
_entity_poly.pdbx_strand_id
1 'polypeptide(L)'
;MWVEYLNAHNDRDYAKISEMNSEDIEVWGPAGQYIKGSEAHIDFLKEWVAATDVKWTPQWFINNTGENTETGQVNDYVTSGHQMTFTIDGEETIFYQVHDAVISDGKVINFNVYEQQRAVSE
;
A
#
# COMPACT_ATOMS: atom_id res chain seq x y z
N MET A 1 -10.75 -2.95 -8.11
CA MET A 1 -9.46 -3.64 -7.97
C MET A 1 -8.65 -3.18 -6.75
N TRP A 2 -8.38 -1.88 -6.60
CA TRP A 2 -7.59 -1.38 -5.47
C TRP A 2 -8.25 -1.64 -4.11
N VAL A 3 -9.57 -1.49 -4.01
CA VAL A 3 -10.32 -1.80 -2.78
C VAL A 3 -10.18 -3.28 -2.41
N GLU A 4 -10.26 -4.16 -3.37
CA GLU A 4 -10.05 -5.60 -3.15
C GLU A 4 -8.63 -5.90 -2.68
N TYR A 5 -7.66 -5.18 -3.23
CA TYR A 5 -6.25 -5.31 -2.84
C TYR A 5 -6.04 -4.89 -1.38
N LEU A 6 -6.63 -3.77 -0.97
CA LEU A 6 -6.57 -3.31 0.43
C LEU A 6 -7.32 -4.27 1.37
N ASN A 7 -8.47 -4.77 0.95
CA ASN A 7 -9.21 -5.75 1.74
C ASN A 7 -8.40 -7.03 1.92
N ALA A 8 -7.69 -7.48 0.89
CA ALA A 8 -6.81 -8.64 0.98
C ALA A 8 -5.69 -8.42 2.01
N HIS A 9 -5.16 -7.21 2.11
CA HIS A 9 -4.18 -6.87 3.15
C HIS A 9 -4.79 -6.97 4.55
N ASN A 10 -5.97 -6.41 4.75
CA ASN A 10 -6.66 -6.49 6.05
C ASN A 10 -7.05 -7.92 6.42
N ASP A 11 -7.42 -8.72 5.44
CA ASP A 11 -7.80 -10.12 5.63
C ASP A 11 -6.60 -11.06 5.73
N ARG A 12 -5.40 -10.56 5.54
CA ARG A 12 -4.15 -11.35 5.51
C ARG A 12 -4.19 -12.43 4.43
N ASP A 13 -4.88 -12.14 3.32
CA ASP A 13 -5.01 -13.06 2.19
C ASP A 13 -3.82 -12.87 1.24
N TYR A 14 -2.69 -13.43 1.62
CA TYR A 14 -1.44 -13.30 0.89
C TYR A 14 -1.47 -13.95 -0.50
N ALA A 15 -2.25 -15.00 -0.67
CA ALA A 15 -2.44 -15.64 -1.97
C ALA A 15 -3.10 -14.67 -2.94
N LYS A 16 -4.13 -13.95 -2.49
CA LYS A 16 -4.82 -12.95 -3.32
C LYS A 16 -3.93 -11.75 -3.63
N ILE A 17 -3.16 -11.27 -2.65
CA ILE A 17 -2.19 -10.19 -2.87
C ILE A 17 -1.17 -10.60 -3.93
N SER A 18 -0.63 -11.80 -3.84
CA SER A 18 0.32 -12.33 -4.82
C SER A 18 -0.28 -12.42 -6.21
N GLU A 19 -1.54 -12.82 -6.31
CA GLU A 19 -2.27 -12.88 -7.59
C GLU A 19 -2.45 -11.50 -8.21
N MET A 20 -2.72 -10.48 -7.39
CA MET A 20 -2.95 -9.10 -7.84
C MET A 20 -1.67 -8.31 -8.07
N ASN A 21 -0.55 -8.71 -7.50
CA ASN A 21 0.75 -8.09 -7.73
C ASN A 21 1.30 -8.45 -9.11
N SER A 22 1.97 -7.49 -9.76
CA SER A 22 2.95 -7.84 -10.78
C SER A 22 4.07 -8.63 -10.13
N GLU A 23 4.63 -9.60 -10.85
CA GLU A 23 5.78 -10.38 -10.36
C GLU A 23 6.96 -9.47 -9.98
N ASP A 24 7.15 -8.39 -10.75
CA ASP A 24 8.23 -7.42 -10.57
C ASP A 24 7.78 -6.16 -9.85
N ILE A 25 6.74 -6.22 -9.04
CA ILE A 25 6.21 -5.06 -8.30
C ILE A 25 7.33 -4.34 -7.54
N GLU A 26 7.24 -3.00 -7.52
CA GLU A 26 8.13 -2.15 -6.74
C GLU A 26 7.34 -1.38 -5.71
N VAL A 27 7.79 -1.42 -4.46
CA VAL A 27 7.13 -0.73 -3.35
C VAL A 27 8.14 0.18 -2.65
N TRP A 28 7.77 1.44 -2.49
CA TRP A 28 8.53 2.40 -1.68
C TRP A 28 7.74 2.73 -0.43
N GLY A 29 8.34 2.43 0.73
CA GLY A 29 7.74 2.72 2.02
C GLY A 29 7.96 4.17 2.47
N PRO A 30 7.29 4.59 3.56
CA PRO A 30 7.30 5.99 4.00
C PRO A 30 8.64 6.48 4.54
N ALA A 31 9.53 5.58 4.92
CA ALA A 31 10.89 5.92 5.38
C ALA A 31 11.95 5.67 4.30
N GLY A 32 11.54 5.53 3.04
CA GLY A 32 12.44 5.27 1.92
C GLY A 32 12.77 3.79 1.71
N GLN A 33 12.06 2.89 2.37
CA GLN A 33 12.23 1.45 2.15
C GLN A 33 11.90 1.10 0.71
N TYR A 34 12.68 0.21 0.12
CA TYR A 34 12.44 -0.28 -1.22
C TYR A 34 12.32 -1.79 -1.22
N ILE A 35 11.22 -2.26 -1.79
CA ILE A 35 10.93 -3.68 -1.91
C ILE A 35 10.68 -3.98 -3.38
N LYS A 36 11.41 -4.95 -3.94
CA LYS A 36 11.22 -5.39 -5.32
C LYS A 36 10.80 -6.85 -5.37
N GLY A 37 9.74 -7.09 -6.16
CA GLY A 37 9.20 -8.42 -6.39
C GLY A 37 8.06 -8.80 -5.45
N SER A 38 7.11 -9.56 -5.99
CA SER A 38 5.92 -9.97 -5.23
C SER A 38 6.27 -10.84 -4.02
N GLU A 39 7.21 -11.77 -4.17
CA GLU A 39 7.64 -12.64 -3.08
C GLU A 39 8.22 -11.83 -1.91
N ALA A 40 9.10 -10.87 -2.20
CA ALA A 40 9.69 -10.01 -1.18
C ALA A 40 8.63 -9.14 -0.50
N HIS A 41 7.65 -8.65 -1.26
CA HIS A 41 6.54 -7.88 -0.72
C HIS A 41 5.69 -8.71 0.26
N ILE A 42 5.36 -9.94 -0.11
CA ILE A 42 4.60 -10.85 0.76
C ILE A 42 5.37 -11.19 2.03
N ASP A 43 6.67 -11.50 1.92
CA ASP A 43 7.52 -11.80 3.08
C ASP A 43 7.58 -10.61 4.04
N PHE A 44 7.73 -9.40 3.51
CA PHE A 44 7.70 -8.16 4.29
C PHE A 44 6.36 -8.01 5.03
N LEU A 45 5.25 -8.21 4.33
CA LEU A 45 3.91 -8.09 4.92
C LEU A 45 3.70 -9.07 6.07
N LYS A 46 4.14 -10.31 5.92
CA LYS A 46 4.00 -11.31 6.97
C LYS A 46 4.74 -10.90 8.25
N GLU A 47 5.96 -10.42 8.11
CA GLU A 47 6.74 -9.97 9.26
C GLU A 47 6.14 -8.70 9.89
N TRP A 48 5.77 -7.74 9.06
CA TRP A 48 5.23 -6.47 9.52
C TRP A 48 3.89 -6.62 10.21
N VAL A 49 3.00 -7.42 9.64
CA VAL A 49 1.69 -7.73 10.23
C VAL A 49 1.85 -8.43 11.57
N ALA A 50 2.77 -9.39 11.66
CA ALA A 50 3.04 -10.09 12.92
C ALA A 50 3.55 -9.15 14.01
N ALA A 51 4.35 -8.13 13.63
CA ALA A 51 4.92 -7.18 14.57
C ALA A 51 3.95 -6.06 14.99
N THR A 52 3.02 -5.67 14.11
CA THR A 52 2.24 -4.43 14.30
C THR A 52 0.72 -4.63 14.31
N ASP A 53 0.23 -5.81 13.93
CA ASP A 53 -1.20 -6.07 13.72
C ASP A 53 -1.88 -4.93 12.95
N VAL A 54 -1.21 -4.44 11.92
CA VAL A 54 -1.63 -3.26 11.16
C VAL A 54 -2.98 -3.46 10.51
N LYS A 55 -3.80 -2.40 10.53
CA LYS A 55 -5.09 -2.34 9.82
C LYS A 55 -5.15 -1.08 8.99
N TRP A 56 -5.66 -1.25 7.76
CA TRP A 56 -5.89 -0.17 6.82
C TRP A 56 -7.37 0.18 6.83
N THR A 57 -7.70 1.43 7.16
CA THR A 57 -9.07 1.94 7.06
C THR A 57 -9.12 2.97 5.95
N PRO A 58 -9.61 2.60 4.75
CA PRO A 58 -9.68 3.53 3.63
C PRO A 58 -10.62 4.68 3.92
N GLN A 59 -10.22 5.88 3.53
CA GLN A 59 -11.01 7.09 3.72
C GLN A 59 -11.47 7.72 2.40
N TRP A 60 -10.63 7.64 1.34
CA TRP A 60 -10.96 8.17 0.04
C TRP A 60 -10.09 7.53 -1.04
N PHE A 61 -10.59 7.57 -2.27
CA PHE A 61 -9.91 7.05 -3.47
C PHE A 61 -10.03 8.04 -4.61
N ILE A 62 -8.95 8.20 -5.35
CA ILE A 62 -8.93 8.97 -6.60
C ILE A 62 -8.35 8.07 -7.68
N ASN A 63 -9.15 7.81 -8.72
CA ASN A 63 -8.68 7.11 -9.91
C ASN A 63 -8.37 8.16 -10.98
N ASN A 64 -7.21 8.05 -11.62
CA ASN A 64 -6.81 8.97 -12.66
C ASN A 64 -5.90 8.29 -13.68
N THR A 65 -5.74 8.94 -14.82
CA THR A 65 -4.81 8.52 -15.86
C THR A 65 -3.72 9.59 -15.97
N GLY A 66 -2.48 9.17 -15.95
CA GLY A 66 -1.34 10.08 -16.00
C GLY A 66 -0.30 9.63 -17.01
N GLU A 67 0.52 10.55 -17.44
CA GLU A 67 1.64 10.30 -18.34
C GLU A 67 2.95 10.39 -17.55
N ASN A 68 3.80 9.37 -17.70
CA ASN A 68 5.15 9.41 -17.15
C ASN A 68 5.98 10.40 -17.96
N THR A 69 6.50 11.42 -17.30
CA THR A 69 7.23 12.51 -17.97
C THR A 69 8.57 12.08 -18.54
N GLU A 70 9.15 10.98 -18.05
CA GLU A 70 10.43 10.47 -18.55
C GLU A 70 10.24 9.53 -19.75
N THR A 71 9.21 8.68 -19.72
CA THR A 71 9.01 7.64 -20.73
C THR A 71 7.89 7.95 -21.73
N GLY A 72 6.98 8.85 -21.39
CA GLY A 72 5.78 9.14 -22.17
C GLY A 72 4.70 8.08 -22.05
N GLN A 73 4.90 7.06 -21.22
CA GLN A 73 3.92 6.00 -21.03
C GLN A 73 2.71 6.51 -20.23
N VAL A 74 1.51 6.16 -20.72
CA VAL A 74 0.26 6.49 -20.05
C VAL A 74 -0.15 5.31 -19.17
N ASN A 75 -0.42 5.58 -17.88
CA ASN A 75 -0.79 4.56 -16.92
C ASN A 75 -2.06 4.96 -16.16
N ASP A 76 -2.74 3.96 -15.60
CA ASP A 76 -3.80 4.19 -14.64
C ASP A 76 -3.20 4.32 -13.25
N TYR A 77 -3.57 5.39 -12.56
CA TYR A 77 -3.13 5.68 -11.20
C TYR A 77 -4.30 5.59 -10.24
N VAL A 78 -4.05 5.06 -9.05
CA VAL A 78 -4.97 5.12 -7.92
C VAL A 78 -4.24 5.77 -6.77
N THR A 79 -4.80 6.87 -6.26
CA THR A 79 -4.30 7.51 -5.04
C THR A 79 -5.35 7.34 -3.97
N SER A 80 -4.97 6.82 -2.81
CA SER A 80 -5.92 6.57 -1.72
C SER A 80 -5.37 7.00 -0.38
N GLY A 81 -6.24 7.54 0.46
CA GLY A 81 -5.91 7.93 1.81
C GLY A 81 -6.49 6.96 2.82
N HIS A 82 -5.69 6.64 3.85
CA HIS A 82 -6.04 5.65 4.86
C HIS A 82 -5.69 6.13 6.24
N GLN A 83 -6.52 5.73 7.21
CA GLN A 83 -6.09 5.68 8.58
C GLN A 83 -5.44 4.32 8.81
N MET A 84 -4.23 4.34 9.33
CA MET A 84 -3.49 3.13 9.68
C MET A 84 -3.47 2.98 11.19
N THR A 85 -3.80 1.80 11.65
CA THR A 85 -3.75 1.47 13.08
C THR A 85 -2.69 0.40 13.29
N PHE A 86 -1.71 0.70 14.14
CA PHE A 86 -0.67 -0.23 14.55
C PHE A 86 -0.86 -0.59 16.01
N THR A 87 -0.77 -1.87 16.34
CA THR A 87 -0.81 -2.35 17.73
C THR A 87 0.50 -3.04 18.02
N ILE A 88 1.29 -2.48 18.93
CA ILE A 88 2.59 -3.00 19.35
C ILE A 88 2.58 -3.10 20.86
N ASP A 89 2.85 -4.29 21.39
CA ASP A 89 2.83 -4.59 22.83
C ASP A 89 1.53 -4.15 23.53
N GLY A 90 0.39 -4.33 22.83
CA GLY A 90 -0.93 -3.96 23.34
C GLY A 90 -1.24 -2.47 23.24
N GLU A 91 -0.32 -1.67 22.73
CA GLU A 91 -0.49 -0.22 22.56
C GLU A 91 -0.83 0.12 21.12
N GLU A 92 -1.92 0.88 20.92
CA GLU A 92 -2.41 1.27 19.60
C GLU A 92 -1.90 2.65 19.22
N THR A 93 -1.35 2.76 18.01
CA THR A 93 -0.88 4.01 17.43
C THR A 93 -1.56 4.24 16.09
N ILE A 94 -1.98 5.48 15.83
CA ILE A 94 -2.68 5.85 14.61
C ILE A 94 -1.79 6.74 13.75
N PHE A 95 -1.67 6.36 12.49
CA PHE A 95 -0.99 7.14 11.44
C PHE A 95 -1.95 7.33 10.27
N TYR A 96 -1.63 8.29 9.42
CA TYR A 96 -2.35 8.51 8.17
C TYR A 96 -1.39 8.26 7.02
N GLN A 97 -1.82 7.45 6.06
CA GLN A 97 -1.01 7.14 4.89
C GLN A 97 -1.76 7.44 3.60
N VAL A 98 -1.02 7.94 2.64
CA VAL A 98 -1.47 8.04 1.25
C VAL A 98 -0.69 7.02 0.45
N HIS A 99 -1.40 6.19 -0.29
CA HIS A 99 -0.82 5.24 -1.23
C HIS A 99 -1.08 5.73 -2.64
N ASP A 100 -0.03 5.75 -3.44
CA ASP A 100 -0.07 6.19 -4.82
C ASP A 100 0.41 5.01 -5.68
N ALA A 101 -0.51 4.42 -6.43
CA ALA A 101 -0.28 3.15 -7.11
C ALA A 101 -0.43 3.26 -8.62
N VAL A 102 0.36 2.49 -9.35
CA VAL A 102 0.22 2.30 -10.78
C VAL A 102 -0.31 0.89 -11.03
N ILE A 103 -1.37 0.82 -11.82
CA ILE A 103 -2.03 -0.44 -12.18
C ILE A 103 -1.97 -0.60 -13.71
N SER A 104 -1.56 -1.77 -14.17
CA SER A 104 -1.52 -2.11 -15.59
C SER A 104 -1.91 -3.56 -15.78
N ASP A 105 -2.76 -3.82 -16.77
CA ASP A 105 -3.24 -5.17 -17.11
C ASP A 105 -3.82 -5.94 -15.91
N GLY A 106 -4.53 -5.23 -15.04
CA GLY A 106 -5.14 -5.83 -13.85
C GLY A 106 -4.17 -6.19 -12.75
N LYS A 107 -2.93 -5.69 -12.81
CA LYS A 107 -1.90 -5.94 -11.81
C LYS A 107 -1.39 -4.65 -11.20
N VAL A 108 -1.01 -4.70 -9.93
CA VAL A 108 -0.33 -3.61 -9.26
C VAL A 108 1.15 -3.66 -9.65
N ILE A 109 1.62 -2.62 -10.34
CA ILE A 109 2.99 -2.53 -10.88
C ILE A 109 3.92 -1.92 -9.85
N ASN A 110 3.49 -0.85 -9.22
CA ASN A 110 4.24 -0.21 -8.15
C ASN A 110 3.31 0.61 -7.27
N PHE A 111 3.75 0.92 -6.07
CA PHE A 111 3.11 1.94 -5.27
C PHE A 111 4.10 2.61 -4.31
N ASN A 112 3.78 3.85 -3.99
CA ASN A 112 4.51 4.66 -3.02
C ASN A 112 3.62 4.89 -1.81
N VAL A 113 4.21 4.87 -0.63
CA VAL A 113 3.52 5.10 0.64
C VAL A 113 4.07 6.37 1.28
N TYR A 114 3.19 7.30 1.56
CA TYR A 114 3.50 8.54 2.28
C TYR A 114 2.79 8.51 3.62
N GLU A 115 3.48 8.84 4.68
CA GLU A 115 2.95 8.73 6.04
C GLU A 115 3.01 10.05 6.77
N GLN A 116 1.98 10.31 7.54
CA GLN A 116 1.88 11.49 8.38
C GLN A 116 1.40 11.08 9.77
N GLN A 117 2.14 11.48 10.77
CA GLN A 117 1.67 11.45 12.14
C GLN A 117 1.08 12.82 12.45
N ARG A 118 -0.18 12.84 12.86
CA ARG A 118 -0.85 14.09 13.17
C ARG A 118 -0.77 14.40 14.66
N ALA A 119 -0.59 15.68 14.97
CA ALA A 119 -0.65 16.13 16.35
C ALA A 119 -2.05 15.86 16.93
N VAL A 120 -2.10 15.39 18.17
CA VAL A 120 -3.37 15.22 18.88
C VAL A 120 -3.89 16.60 19.22
N SER A 121 -5.11 16.90 18.77
CA SER A 121 -5.80 18.14 19.09
C SER A 121 -6.64 17.94 20.35
N GLU A 122 -6.41 18.77 21.34
CA GLU A 122 -7.17 18.76 22.59
C GLU A 122 -8.33 19.74 22.54
#